data_8637d58f11e6006e12cb92cb8c564910
#
_entry.id   8637d58f11e6006e12cb92cb8c564910
#
_cell.length_a   1.000
_cell.length_b   1.000
_cell.length_c   1.000
_cell.angle_alpha   90.00
_cell.angle_beta   90.00
_cell.angle_gamma   90.00
#
_symmetry.space_group_name_H-M   'P 1'
#
loop_
_entity.id
_entity.type
_entity.pdbx_description
1 polymer ?
#
loop_
_entity_poly.entity_id
_entity_poly.type
_entity_poly.pdbx_seq_one_letter_code
_entity_poly.pdbx_strand_id
1 'polypeptide(L)'
;MTDELCKEYIAKSDELANKNDMTALFRIGYGLYVVTSNDGKKDNGLIVNTVTQLTDTPNRVAVNINKANYSHHVIKQTGVLNVNCLSVEAPFSVFQQFGFQTGRSVDKFAGQTVRRSDNGLVFLDKYINAFMSLKVEQYV
;
A
#
# COMPACT_ATOMS: atom_id res chain seq x y z
N MET A 1 -8.50 -19.16 19.04
CA MET A 1 -9.03 -18.18 20.03
C MET A 1 -10.52 -18.48 20.21
N THR A 2 -10.99 -18.66 21.43
CA THR A 2 -12.43 -18.88 21.69
C THR A 2 -13.18 -17.56 21.56
N ASP A 3 -14.49 -17.61 21.24
CA ASP A 3 -15.33 -16.41 21.12
C ASP A 3 -15.34 -15.53 22.38
N GLU A 4 -15.19 -16.12 23.57
CA GLU A 4 -15.12 -15.39 24.84
C GLU A 4 -13.80 -14.61 24.97
N LEU A 5 -12.68 -15.21 24.63
CA LEU A 5 -11.37 -14.55 24.60
C LEU A 5 -11.33 -13.39 23.59
N CYS A 6 -11.98 -13.57 22.45
CA CYS A 6 -12.11 -12.51 21.45
C CYS A 6 -12.93 -11.32 21.98
N LYS A 7 -14.06 -11.60 22.66
CA LYS A 7 -14.91 -10.58 23.28
C LYS A 7 -14.19 -9.85 24.39
N GLU A 8 -13.44 -10.55 25.23
CA GLU A 8 -12.65 -9.93 26.31
C GLU A 8 -11.54 -9.04 25.75
N TYR A 9 -10.89 -9.46 24.67
CA TYR A 9 -9.84 -8.67 24.04
C TYR A 9 -10.39 -7.40 23.37
N ILE A 10 -11.55 -7.50 22.70
CA ILE A 10 -12.26 -6.35 22.11
C ILE A 10 -12.72 -5.38 23.22
N ALA A 11 -13.29 -5.89 24.31
CA ALA A 11 -13.73 -5.06 25.43
C ALA A 11 -12.55 -4.30 26.07
N LYS A 12 -11.39 -4.92 26.22
CA LYS A 12 -10.18 -4.25 26.71
C LYS A 12 -9.65 -3.19 25.74
N SER A 13 -9.73 -3.43 24.44
CA SER A 13 -9.34 -2.44 23.45
C SER A 13 -10.27 -1.24 23.44
N ASP A 14 -11.57 -1.44 23.63
CA ASP A 14 -12.56 -0.37 23.74
C ASP A 14 -12.38 0.43 25.04
N GLU A 15 -12.04 -0.21 26.15
CA GLU A 15 -11.70 0.46 27.41
C GLU A 15 -10.45 1.33 27.28
N LEU A 16 -9.42 0.85 26.56
CA LEU A 16 -8.22 1.62 26.26
C LEU A 16 -8.51 2.78 25.30
N ALA A 17 -9.36 2.57 24.29
CA ALA A 17 -9.80 3.62 23.37
C ALA A 17 -10.57 4.73 24.09
N ASN A 18 -11.37 4.40 25.09
CA ASN A 18 -12.09 5.37 25.91
C ASN A 18 -11.19 6.27 26.77
N LYS A 19 -9.92 5.90 26.95
CA LYS A 19 -8.89 6.78 27.58
C LYS A 19 -8.24 7.74 26.58
N ASN A 20 -8.70 7.76 25.33
CA ASN A 20 -8.22 8.63 24.26
C ASN A 20 -6.71 8.52 23.96
N ASP A 21 -6.07 7.39 24.27
CA ASP A 21 -4.69 7.16 23.89
C ASP A 21 -4.59 6.59 22.46
N MET A 22 -4.91 7.44 21.48
CA MET A 22 -4.79 7.09 20.06
C MET A 22 -3.34 6.86 19.64
N THR A 23 -2.37 7.26 20.45
CA THR A 23 -0.95 7.09 20.14
C THR A 23 -0.50 5.61 20.18
N ALA A 24 -1.27 4.74 20.83
CA ALA A 24 -1.02 3.30 20.85
C ALA A 24 -0.95 2.71 19.44
N LEU A 25 -1.74 3.23 18.49
CA LEU A 25 -1.72 2.79 17.08
C LEU A 25 -0.39 3.06 16.40
N PHE A 26 0.34 4.10 16.81
CA PHE A 26 1.66 4.42 16.26
C PHE A 26 2.76 3.44 16.69
N ARG A 27 2.45 2.54 17.62
CA ARG A 27 3.38 1.48 18.07
C ARG A 27 3.28 0.22 17.23
N ILE A 28 2.29 0.12 16.35
CA ILE A 28 2.18 -0.99 15.42
C ILE A 28 3.30 -0.87 14.40
N GLY A 29 4.16 -1.89 14.34
CA GLY A 29 5.24 -1.95 13.36
C GLY A 29 4.69 -2.20 11.95
N TYR A 30 5.24 -1.51 10.96
CA TYR A 30 4.88 -1.67 9.55
C TYR A 30 6.06 -1.29 8.65
N GLY A 31 6.02 -1.78 7.41
CA GLY A 31 6.90 -1.30 6.35
C GLY A 31 6.30 -0.08 5.63
N LEU A 32 7.05 0.48 4.70
CA LEU A 32 6.57 1.49 3.77
C LEU A 32 6.74 1.00 2.34
N TYR A 33 5.73 1.23 1.54
CA TYR A 33 5.61 0.67 0.21
C TYR A 33 5.13 1.74 -0.77
N VAL A 34 5.64 1.68 -2.00
CA VAL A 34 5.03 2.39 -3.12
C VAL A 34 4.21 1.39 -3.92
N VAL A 35 2.91 1.64 -4.01
CA VAL A 35 2.01 0.86 -4.86
C VAL A 35 1.88 1.58 -6.19
N THR A 36 2.19 0.89 -7.29
CA THR A 36 2.08 1.44 -8.64
C THR A 36 0.95 0.80 -9.42
N SER A 37 0.35 1.58 -10.28
CA SER A 37 -0.76 1.20 -11.16
C SER A 37 -0.74 2.05 -12.43
N ASN A 38 -1.60 1.72 -13.39
CA ASN A 38 -1.75 2.49 -14.63
C ASN A 38 -3.22 2.49 -15.04
N ASP A 39 -3.77 3.65 -15.35
CA ASP A 39 -5.18 3.82 -15.75
C ASP A 39 -5.43 3.59 -17.25
N GLY A 40 -4.42 3.16 -18.00
CA GLY A 40 -4.42 3.01 -19.46
C GLY A 40 -3.85 4.23 -20.19
N LYS A 41 -3.60 5.33 -19.49
CA LYS A 41 -3.05 6.57 -20.06
C LYS A 41 -1.76 7.01 -19.36
N LYS A 42 -1.72 6.93 -18.04
CA LYS A 42 -0.56 7.33 -17.24
C LYS A 42 -0.29 6.39 -16.09
N ASP A 43 0.97 6.33 -15.71
CA ASP A 43 1.41 5.63 -14.52
C ASP A 43 1.06 6.42 -13.27
N ASN A 44 0.77 5.71 -12.20
CA ASN A 44 0.48 6.31 -10.90
C ASN A 44 1.15 5.51 -9.79
N GLY A 45 1.40 6.15 -8.67
CA GLY A 45 1.94 5.53 -7.47
C GLY A 45 1.45 6.22 -6.22
N LEU A 46 1.34 5.47 -5.13
CA LEU A 46 1.03 6.01 -3.81
C LEU A 46 1.84 5.31 -2.73
N ILE A 47 2.04 6.00 -1.62
CA ILE A 47 2.65 5.41 -0.42
C ILE A 47 1.57 4.74 0.42
N VAL A 48 1.83 3.50 0.84
CA VAL A 48 1.04 2.79 1.84
C VAL A 48 1.95 2.13 2.87
N ASN A 49 1.43 1.90 4.05
CA ASN A 49 2.09 1.14 5.11
C ASN A 49 1.37 -0.19 5.41
N THR A 50 0.31 -0.48 4.70
CA THR A 50 -0.63 -1.57 5.00
C THR A 50 -0.57 -2.66 3.94
N VAL A 51 0.56 -3.33 3.87
CA VAL A 51 0.77 -4.55 3.08
C VAL A 51 1.07 -5.68 4.05
N THR A 52 0.26 -6.74 4.01
CA THR A 52 0.37 -7.86 4.94
C THR A 52 0.31 -9.18 4.17
N GLN A 53 1.29 -10.05 4.40
CA GLN A 53 1.23 -11.40 3.88
C GLN A 53 0.11 -12.17 4.60
N LEU A 54 -0.75 -12.82 3.82
CA LEU A 54 -1.84 -13.66 4.34
C LEU A 54 -1.47 -15.14 4.31
N THR A 55 -0.93 -15.59 3.18
CA THR A 55 -0.56 -17.00 2.93
C THR A 55 0.70 -17.07 2.07
N ASP A 56 1.39 -18.18 2.12
CA ASP A 56 2.57 -18.48 1.30
C ASP A 56 2.28 -19.50 0.19
N THR A 57 1.31 -20.38 0.42
CA THR A 57 0.91 -21.40 -0.56
C THR A 57 -0.61 -21.51 -0.60
N PRO A 58 -1.29 -20.86 -1.54
CA PRO A 58 -0.76 -19.92 -2.54
C PRO A 58 -0.29 -18.59 -1.92
N ASN A 59 0.63 -17.91 -2.61
CA ASN A 59 1.07 -16.57 -2.19
C ASN A 59 -0.09 -15.58 -2.30
N ARG A 60 -0.49 -15.02 -1.17
CA ARG A 60 -1.52 -13.98 -1.07
C ARG A 60 -1.09 -12.88 -0.11
N VAL A 61 -1.35 -11.65 -0.50
CA VAL A 61 -1.13 -10.46 0.34
C VAL A 61 -2.40 -9.62 0.38
N ALA A 62 -2.64 -8.97 1.50
CA ALA A 62 -3.64 -7.92 1.62
C ALA A 62 -2.95 -6.56 1.45
N VAL A 63 -3.53 -5.70 0.61
CA VAL A 63 -3.10 -4.31 0.43
C VAL A 63 -4.29 -3.42 0.74
N ASN A 64 -4.16 -2.59 1.78
CA ASN A 64 -5.23 -1.67 2.15
C ASN A 64 -4.96 -0.29 1.55
N ILE A 65 -5.90 0.18 0.77
CA ILE A 65 -5.83 1.48 0.09
C ILE A 65 -7.08 2.27 0.43
N ASN A 66 -6.89 3.50 0.90
CA ASN A 66 -8.03 4.38 1.20
C ASN A 66 -8.88 4.60 -0.06
N LYS A 67 -10.19 4.43 0.09
CA LYS A 67 -11.16 4.59 -1.02
C LYS A 67 -11.15 6.00 -1.63
N ALA A 68 -10.72 7.01 -0.89
CA ALA A 68 -10.56 8.37 -1.39
C ALA A 68 -9.35 8.54 -2.33
N ASN A 69 -8.39 7.61 -2.31
CA ASN A 69 -7.22 7.68 -3.17
C ASN A 69 -7.57 7.33 -4.61
N TYR A 70 -7.01 8.09 -5.55
CA TYR A 70 -7.17 7.82 -6.98
C TYR A 70 -6.71 6.41 -7.37
N SER A 71 -5.61 5.93 -6.77
CA SER A 71 -5.08 4.58 -7.01
C SER A 71 -6.08 3.47 -6.68
N HIS A 72 -6.94 3.66 -5.66
CA HIS A 72 -7.99 2.70 -5.33
C HIS A 72 -8.92 2.47 -6.52
N HIS A 73 -9.36 3.56 -7.15
CA HIS A 73 -10.23 3.50 -8.32
C HIS A 73 -9.55 2.80 -9.51
N VAL A 74 -8.31 3.17 -9.81
CA VAL A 74 -7.53 2.59 -10.89
C VAL A 74 -7.34 1.09 -10.70
N ILE A 75 -6.90 0.67 -9.52
CA ILE A 75 -6.64 -0.75 -9.21
C ILE A 75 -7.93 -1.56 -9.26
N LYS A 76 -9.03 -0.98 -8.78
CA LYS A 76 -10.34 -1.64 -8.86
C LYS A 76 -10.78 -1.90 -10.29
N GLN A 77 -10.49 -0.97 -11.21
CA GLN A 77 -10.81 -1.12 -12.63
C GLN A 77 -9.89 -2.09 -13.36
N THR A 78 -8.60 -2.02 -13.10
CA THR A 78 -7.59 -2.76 -13.86
C THR A 78 -7.30 -4.16 -13.30
N GLY A 79 -7.48 -4.34 -11.99
CA GLY A 79 -7.24 -5.60 -11.30
C GLY A 79 -5.76 -5.96 -11.12
N VAL A 80 -4.83 -5.05 -11.41
CA VAL A 80 -3.38 -5.28 -11.30
C VAL A 80 -2.68 -4.14 -10.59
N LEU A 81 -1.63 -4.46 -9.85
CA LEU A 81 -0.78 -3.50 -9.16
C LEU A 81 0.61 -4.09 -8.93
N ASN A 82 1.60 -3.21 -8.76
CA ASN A 82 2.89 -3.59 -8.21
C ASN A 82 3.04 -3.00 -6.81
N VAL A 83 3.66 -3.74 -5.91
CA VAL A 83 4.06 -3.27 -4.57
C VAL A 83 5.57 -3.22 -4.51
N ASN A 84 6.12 -2.04 -4.27
CA ASN A 84 7.56 -1.80 -4.16
C ASN A 84 7.91 -1.62 -2.69
N CYS A 85 8.75 -2.49 -2.14
CA CYS A 85 9.17 -2.45 -0.75
C CYS A 85 10.30 -1.43 -0.59
N LEU A 86 10.01 -0.28 0.03
CA LEU A 86 11.00 0.77 0.22
C LEU A 86 12.12 0.33 1.17
N SER A 87 13.35 0.65 0.81
CA SER A 87 14.51 0.49 1.68
C SER A 87 14.64 1.67 2.64
N VAL A 88 15.46 1.48 3.68
CA VAL A 88 15.79 2.56 4.65
C VAL A 88 16.54 3.73 4.02
N GLU A 89 17.09 3.54 2.82
CA GLU A 89 17.83 4.58 2.07
C GLU A 89 16.92 5.50 1.27
N ALA A 90 15.59 5.22 1.23
CA ALA A 90 14.65 6.03 0.49
C ALA A 90 14.65 7.48 1.01
N PRO A 91 15.00 8.48 0.17
CA PRO A 91 15.04 9.88 0.59
C PRO A 91 13.62 10.44 0.71
N PHE A 92 13.49 11.55 1.43
CA PHE A 92 12.20 12.21 1.62
C PHE A 92 11.51 12.59 0.30
N SER A 93 12.26 12.81 -0.77
CA SER A 93 11.72 13.10 -2.10
C SER A 93 10.81 12.01 -2.65
N VAL A 94 11.04 10.75 -2.31
CA VAL A 94 10.16 9.62 -2.66
C VAL A 94 8.79 9.79 -2.01
N PHE A 95 8.76 10.21 -0.75
CA PHE A 95 7.51 10.45 -0.03
C PHE A 95 6.77 11.67 -0.58
N GLN A 96 7.48 12.71 -0.97
CA GLN A 96 6.89 13.88 -1.63
C GLN A 96 6.26 13.49 -2.98
N GLN A 97 6.97 12.70 -3.79
CA GLN A 97 6.52 12.28 -5.11
C GLN A 97 5.22 11.45 -5.04
N PHE A 98 5.16 10.49 -4.14
CA PHE A 98 4.08 9.50 -4.09
C PHE A 98 3.05 9.73 -2.99
N GLY A 99 3.42 10.47 -1.94
CA GLY A 99 2.59 10.63 -0.75
C GLY A 99 1.85 11.96 -0.64
N PHE A 100 2.36 13.04 -1.25
CA PHE A 100 1.81 14.39 -1.09
C PHE A 100 1.08 14.93 -2.31
N GLN A 101 0.91 14.13 -3.36
CA GLN A 101 0.25 14.51 -4.59
C GLN A 101 -0.81 13.47 -4.96
N THR A 102 -1.87 13.90 -5.65
CA THR A 102 -2.85 12.97 -6.21
C THR A 102 -2.56 12.69 -7.68
N GLY A 103 -2.55 11.39 -8.06
CA GLY A 103 -2.43 10.97 -9.46
C GLY A 103 -3.59 11.39 -10.35
N ARG A 104 -4.67 11.90 -9.76
CA ARG A 104 -5.80 12.44 -10.51
C ARG A 104 -5.42 13.72 -11.28
N SER A 105 -4.64 14.59 -10.65
CA SER A 105 -4.26 15.91 -11.18
C SER A 105 -2.80 16.03 -11.59
N VAL A 106 -1.95 15.09 -11.19
CA VAL A 106 -0.50 15.14 -11.41
C VAL A 106 -0.02 13.83 -12.03
N ASP A 107 0.86 13.92 -13.01
CA ASP A 107 1.65 12.78 -13.47
C ASP A 107 2.89 12.65 -12.58
N LYS A 108 2.86 11.71 -11.66
CA LYS A 108 3.94 11.50 -10.67
C LYS A 108 5.24 10.99 -11.28
N PHE A 109 5.20 10.46 -12.49
CA PHE A 109 6.36 9.95 -13.22
C PHE A 109 6.81 10.85 -14.38
N ALA A 110 6.21 12.03 -14.51
CA ALA A 110 6.53 12.96 -15.60
C ALA A 110 8.03 13.25 -15.69
N GLY A 111 8.59 13.11 -16.89
CA GLY A 111 10.01 13.36 -17.16
C GLY A 111 10.97 12.31 -16.61
N GLN A 112 10.49 11.22 -16.05
CA GLN A 112 11.32 10.13 -15.53
C GLN A 112 11.39 8.96 -16.49
N THR A 113 12.58 8.36 -16.60
CA THR A 113 12.75 7.05 -17.25
C THR A 113 12.27 5.98 -16.26
N VAL A 114 11.30 5.16 -16.69
CA VAL A 114 10.71 4.12 -15.84
C VAL A 114 11.07 2.72 -16.34
N ARG A 115 11.10 1.77 -15.40
CA ARG A 115 11.21 0.35 -15.70
C ARG A 115 9.85 -0.31 -15.48
N ARG A 116 9.57 -1.34 -16.30
CA ARG A 116 8.29 -2.06 -16.23
C ARG A 116 8.50 -3.54 -15.96
N SER A 117 7.63 -4.08 -15.14
CA SER A 117 7.51 -5.53 -14.92
C SER A 117 6.69 -6.20 -16.02
N ASP A 118 6.60 -7.52 -15.99
CA ASP A 118 5.90 -8.30 -17.01
C ASP A 118 4.40 -7.96 -17.13
N ASN A 119 3.79 -7.43 -16.08
CA ASN A 119 2.40 -6.95 -16.14
C ASN A 119 2.23 -5.56 -16.77
N GLY A 120 3.31 -4.95 -17.26
CA GLY A 120 3.31 -3.63 -17.89
C GLY A 120 3.36 -2.46 -16.92
N LEU A 121 3.29 -2.69 -15.62
CA LEU A 121 3.31 -1.64 -14.62
C LEU A 121 4.74 -1.24 -14.25
N VAL A 122 4.89 0.02 -13.85
CA VAL A 122 6.16 0.55 -13.36
C VAL A 122 6.55 -0.13 -12.05
N PHE A 123 7.83 -0.46 -11.92
CA PHE A 123 8.45 -0.70 -10.63
C PHE A 123 9.62 0.27 -10.45
N LEU A 124 9.91 0.62 -9.20
CA LEU A 124 11.02 1.51 -8.88
C LEU A 124 12.34 0.75 -9.04
N ASP A 125 13.34 1.41 -9.61
CA ASP A 125 14.68 0.86 -9.78
C ASP A 125 15.66 1.29 -8.69
N LYS A 126 15.24 2.22 -7.83
CA LYS A 126 16.03 2.76 -6.72
C LYS A 126 15.24 2.76 -5.42
N TYR A 127 15.97 2.64 -4.31
CA TYR A 127 15.43 2.77 -2.95
C TYR A 127 14.41 1.68 -2.57
N ILE A 128 14.45 0.54 -3.23
CA ILE A 128 13.63 -0.62 -2.91
C ILE A 128 14.50 -1.86 -2.64
N ASN A 129 14.00 -2.74 -1.80
CA ASN A 129 14.60 -4.06 -1.55
C ASN A 129 14.05 -5.13 -2.47
N ALA A 130 12.79 -4.98 -2.85
CA ALA A 130 12.07 -5.91 -3.71
C ALA A 130 10.82 -5.23 -4.28
N PHE A 131 10.25 -5.82 -5.32
CA PHE A 131 8.89 -5.51 -5.75
C PHE A 131 8.11 -6.79 -6.02
N MET A 132 6.80 -6.69 -5.96
CA MET A 132 5.86 -7.78 -6.25
C MET A 132 4.85 -7.31 -7.29
N SER A 133 4.65 -8.13 -8.34
CA SER A 133 3.55 -7.92 -9.29
C SER A 133 2.35 -8.72 -8.82
N LEU A 134 1.23 -8.04 -8.61
CA LEU A 134 0.05 -8.62 -8.00
C LEU A 134 -1.16 -8.51 -8.94
N LYS A 135 -1.99 -9.53 -8.88
CA LYS A 135 -3.33 -9.54 -9.48
C LYS A 135 -4.36 -9.56 -8.36
N VAL A 136 -5.36 -8.70 -8.46
CA VAL A 136 -6.43 -8.67 -7.48
C VAL A 136 -7.30 -9.92 -7.62
N GLU A 137 -7.46 -10.64 -6.52
CA GLU A 137 -8.30 -11.83 -6.43
C GLU A 137 -9.65 -11.49 -5.79
N GLN A 138 -9.65 -10.58 -4.82
CA GLN A 138 -10.85 -10.21 -4.07
C GLN A 138 -10.76 -8.76 -3.58
N TYR A 139 -11.90 -8.06 -3.60
CA TYR A 139 -12.10 -6.77 -2.94
C TYR A 139 -12.98 -6.96 -1.70
N VAL A 140 -12.66 -6.23 -0.65
CA VAL A 140 -13.40 -6.27 0.60
C VAL A 140 -13.84 -4.87 1.02
#